data_92f333940a041862a17a931cc765a6b8
#
_entry.id   92f333940a041862a17a931cc765a6b8
#
_cell.length_a   1.000
_cell.length_b   1.000
_cell.length_c   1.000
_cell.angle_alpha   90.00
_cell.angle_beta   90.00
_cell.angle_gamma   90.00
#
_symmetry.space_group_name_H-M   'P 1'
#
loop_
_entity.id
_entity.type
_entity.pdbx_description
1 polymer ?
#
loop_
_entity_poly.entity_id
_entity_poly.type
_entity_poly.pdbx_seq_one_letter_code
_entity_poly.pdbx_strand_id
1 'polypeptide(L)'
;MDYMSGLPSTKHGNDCVFVVVDRFSKMAIMVACKKNITAEATAKLFFERVWVHIGIPQSIISDRDSRFLSTFWSSLWSMLDTKLMKSTAFHPQTDGQTEVVNRMIVHILRIYNSKHPRTWDEILPYVQHSYNRVLHSSTGHSPFQVGLGFQPLCPIDVAMPLAATHMNSAHVQSETDKATSFIERIQHIRQQVHDILEKSNAKYKQRHDQHRVAHKFQVGDKVWLHLQKERLTGAYRKLRPL
;
A
#
# COMPACT_ATOMS: atom_id res chain seq x y z
N MET A 1 4.66 -0.52 3.62
CA MET A 1 4.27 -1.85 4.11
C MET A 1 3.84 -1.73 5.55
N ASP A 2 2.83 -2.49 5.93
CA ASP A 2 2.26 -2.43 7.28
C ASP A 2 1.57 -3.75 7.64
N TYR A 3 1.31 -3.96 8.93
CA TYR A 3 0.55 -5.09 9.44
C TYR A 3 -0.76 -4.62 10.07
N MET A 4 -1.87 -4.99 9.45
CA MET A 4 -3.19 -4.74 9.99
C MET A 4 -3.56 -5.87 10.96
N SER A 5 -3.46 -5.61 12.26
CA SER A 5 -3.79 -6.53 13.34
C SER A 5 -5.17 -6.24 13.94
N GLY A 6 -5.62 -7.11 14.87
CA GLY A 6 -6.90 -6.96 15.55
C GLY A 6 -8.08 -7.61 14.82
N LEU A 7 -7.80 -8.45 13.83
CA LEU A 7 -8.82 -9.29 13.18
C LEU A 7 -9.08 -10.58 13.98
N PRO A 8 -10.29 -11.12 13.93
CA PRO A 8 -10.59 -12.40 14.57
C PRO A 8 -9.79 -13.53 13.92
N SER A 9 -9.32 -14.47 14.74
CA SER A 9 -8.59 -15.63 14.24
C SER A 9 -9.51 -16.50 13.35
N THR A 10 -9.00 -16.83 12.15
CA THR A 10 -9.72 -17.67 11.17
C THR A 10 -9.46 -19.15 11.44
N LYS A 11 -10.18 -20.02 10.71
CA LYS A 11 -9.95 -21.48 10.74
C LYS A 11 -8.54 -21.89 10.30
N HIS A 12 -7.86 -21.04 9.50
CA HIS A 12 -6.48 -21.25 9.06
C HIS A 12 -5.46 -20.67 10.06
N GLY A 13 -5.94 -20.08 11.18
CA GLY A 13 -5.10 -19.48 12.20
C GLY A 13 -4.56 -18.10 11.84
N ASN A 14 -5.13 -17.42 10.82
CA ASN A 14 -4.78 -16.06 10.47
C ASN A 14 -5.52 -15.07 11.35
N ASP A 15 -4.83 -14.05 11.85
CA ASP A 15 -5.38 -12.99 12.70
C ASP A 15 -4.82 -11.60 12.36
N CYS A 16 -4.09 -11.53 11.23
CA CYS A 16 -3.40 -10.34 10.74
C CYS A 16 -3.37 -10.33 9.21
N VAL A 17 -3.32 -9.13 8.60
CA VAL A 17 -3.06 -8.95 7.18
C VAL A 17 -1.75 -8.21 7.00
N PHE A 18 -0.83 -8.76 6.23
CA PHE A 18 0.34 -8.07 5.74
C PHE A 18 -0.07 -7.30 4.48
N VAL A 19 0.05 -5.98 4.52
CA VAL A 19 -0.37 -5.07 3.45
C VAL A 19 0.85 -4.40 2.84
N VAL A 20 0.98 -4.52 1.53
CA VAL A 20 2.02 -3.86 0.73
C VAL A 20 1.36 -3.03 -0.34
N VAL A 21 1.75 -1.77 -0.47
CA VAL A 21 1.22 -0.85 -1.49
C VAL A 21 2.38 -0.33 -2.32
N ASP A 22 2.32 -0.54 -3.62
CA ASP A 22 3.23 0.12 -4.55
C ASP A 22 2.87 1.60 -4.65
N ARG A 23 3.84 2.46 -4.39
CA ARG A 23 3.60 3.91 -4.29
C ARG A 23 3.28 4.57 -5.62
N PHE A 24 3.75 4.02 -6.71
CA PHE A 24 3.51 4.54 -8.05
C PHE A 24 2.13 4.12 -8.56
N SER A 25 1.91 2.83 -8.73
CA SER A 25 0.67 2.29 -9.29
C SER A 25 -0.51 2.32 -8.31
N LYS A 26 -0.25 2.44 -7.00
CA LYS A 26 -1.20 2.25 -5.90
C LYS A 26 -1.69 0.80 -5.79
N MET A 27 -1.06 -0.12 -6.49
CA MET A 27 -1.39 -1.54 -6.39
C MET A 27 -1.18 -2.03 -4.96
N ALA A 28 -2.21 -2.60 -4.39
CA ALA A 28 -2.17 -3.19 -3.06
C ALA A 28 -2.12 -4.71 -3.15
N ILE A 29 -1.23 -5.30 -2.35
CA ILE A 29 -1.13 -6.74 -2.14
C ILE A 29 -1.45 -7.01 -0.67
N MET A 30 -2.39 -7.90 -0.43
CA MET A 30 -2.96 -8.19 0.87
C MET A 30 -2.79 -9.67 1.18
N VAL A 31 -2.03 -9.99 2.21
CA VAL A 31 -1.70 -11.38 2.54
C VAL A 31 -2.14 -11.70 3.95
N ALA A 32 -3.05 -12.67 4.11
CA ALA A 32 -3.45 -13.17 5.41
C ALA A 32 -2.27 -13.89 6.08
N CYS A 33 -2.01 -13.59 7.34
CA CYS A 33 -0.92 -14.17 8.11
C CYS A 33 -1.23 -14.19 9.60
N LYS A 34 -0.32 -14.78 10.38
CA LYS A 34 -0.39 -14.76 11.84
C LYS A 34 0.29 -13.50 12.37
N LYS A 35 -0.25 -12.91 13.41
CA LYS A 35 0.31 -11.73 14.09
C LYS A 35 1.72 -11.99 14.64
N ASN A 36 2.01 -13.20 15.07
CA ASN A 36 3.31 -13.61 15.61
C ASN A 36 4.30 -14.11 14.56
N ILE A 37 4.09 -13.79 13.28
CA ILE A 37 5.04 -14.12 12.20
C ILE A 37 6.41 -13.51 12.48
N THR A 38 7.50 -14.26 12.22
CA THR A 38 8.87 -13.78 12.40
C THR A 38 9.32 -12.90 11.22
N ALA A 39 10.46 -12.21 11.35
CA ALA A 39 11.04 -11.42 10.26
C ALA A 39 11.43 -12.29 9.06
N GLU A 40 11.95 -13.49 9.30
CA GLU A 40 12.32 -14.46 8.26
C GLU A 40 11.07 -14.96 7.52
N ALA A 41 10.03 -15.32 8.26
CA ALA A 41 8.76 -15.73 7.67
C ALA A 41 8.07 -14.57 6.92
N THR A 42 8.24 -13.32 7.39
CA THR A 42 7.79 -12.12 6.68
C THR A 42 8.53 -11.96 5.34
N ALA A 43 9.85 -12.15 5.32
CA ALA A 43 10.63 -12.11 4.08
C ALA A 43 10.16 -13.19 3.10
N LYS A 44 9.98 -14.42 3.57
CA LYS A 44 9.46 -15.52 2.75
C LYS A 44 8.09 -15.14 2.15
N LEU A 45 7.19 -14.63 2.97
CA LEU A 45 5.86 -14.19 2.53
C LEU A 45 5.94 -13.06 1.49
N PHE A 46 6.88 -12.12 1.67
CA PHE A 46 7.14 -11.06 0.72
C PHE A 46 7.57 -11.61 -0.64
N PHE A 47 8.54 -12.53 -0.67
CA PHE A 47 9.01 -13.11 -1.92
C PHE A 47 7.95 -13.97 -2.60
N GLU A 48 7.19 -14.75 -1.87
CA GLU A 48 6.16 -15.62 -2.43
C GLU A 48 4.93 -14.87 -2.97
N ARG A 49 4.57 -13.73 -2.37
CA ARG A 49 3.30 -13.05 -2.63
C ARG A 49 3.40 -11.64 -3.17
N VAL A 50 4.53 -10.98 -2.98
CA VAL A 50 4.70 -9.57 -3.36
C VAL A 50 5.69 -9.44 -4.51
N TRP A 51 6.90 -9.93 -4.31
CA TRP A 51 7.97 -9.83 -5.31
C TRP A 51 7.57 -10.41 -6.67
N VAL A 52 6.86 -11.53 -6.70
CA VAL A 52 6.38 -12.17 -7.94
C VAL A 52 5.49 -11.26 -8.80
N HIS A 53 4.91 -10.22 -8.21
CA HIS A 53 4.01 -9.29 -8.91
C HIS A 53 4.65 -7.95 -9.25
N ILE A 54 5.52 -7.44 -8.40
CA ILE A 54 6.05 -6.07 -8.52
C ILE A 54 7.59 -5.99 -8.57
N GLY A 55 8.28 -7.12 -8.45
CA GLY A 55 9.75 -7.15 -8.46
C GLY A 55 10.40 -6.65 -7.17
N ILE A 56 11.73 -6.47 -7.19
CA ILE A 56 12.49 -5.93 -6.05
C ILE A 56 12.31 -4.42 -6.00
N PRO A 57 11.87 -3.86 -4.85
CA PRO A 57 11.67 -2.43 -4.72
C PRO A 57 13.01 -1.70 -4.54
N GLN A 58 13.12 -0.49 -5.07
CA GLN A 58 14.27 0.40 -4.82
C GLN A 58 14.26 0.91 -3.37
N SER A 59 13.09 1.09 -2.78
CA SER A 59 12.94 1.50 -1.39
C SER A 59 11.70 0.90 -0.74
N ILE A 60 11.79 0.64 0.54
CA ILE A 60 10.70 0.15 1.37
C ILE A 60 10.42 1.16 2.47
N ILE A 61 9.17 1.61 2.54
CA ILE A 61 8.67 2.41 3.66
C ILE A 61 7.84 1.49 4.56
N SER A 62 8.15 1.47 5.84
CA SER A 62 7.41 0.70 6.84
C SER A 62 7.29 1.47 8.15
N ASP A 63 6.38 1.04 8.99
CA ASP A 63 6.31 1.47 10.38
C ASP A 63 7.50 0.91 11.20
N ARG A 64 7.46 1.12 12.51
CA ARG A 64 8.48 0.64 13.45
C ARG A 64 8.13 -0.72 14.07
N ASP A 65 7.41 -1.56 13.35
CA ASP A 65 7.19 -2.92 13.79
C ASP A 65 8.52 -3.65 13.99
N SER A 66 8.61 -4.45 15.05
CA SER A 66 9.84 -5.15 15.45
C SER A 66 10.40 -6.06 14.33
N ARG A 67 9.55 -6.60 13.48
CA ARG A 67 9.92 -7.44 12.34
C ARG A 67 10.73 -6.66 11.31
N PHE A 68 10.31 -5.41 10.99
CA PHE A 68 10.99 -4.52 10.07
C PHE A 68 12.21 -3.82 10.68
N LEU A 69 12.34 -3.86 12.02
CA LEU A 69 13.51 -3.35 12.73
C LEU A 69 14.58 -4.41 12.97
N SER A 70 14.31 -5.66 12.68
CA SER A 70 15.23 -6.77 12.93
C SER A 70 16.52 -6.65 12.13
N THR A 71 17.61 -7.19 12.69
CA THR A 71 18.91 -7.26 12.01
C THR A 71 18.80 -8.08 10.73
N PHE A 72 18.08 -9.20 10.79
CA PHE A 72 17.83 -10.05 9.61
C PHE A 72 17.21 -9.25 8.47
N TRP A 73 16.12 -8.50 8.75
CA TRP A 73 15.43 -7.69 7.74
C TRP A 73 16.33 -6.63 7.14
N SER A 74 17.10 -5.95 7.99
CA SER A 74 18.03 -4.91 7.54
C SER A 74 19.15 -5.46 6.67
N SER A 75 19.73 -6.60 7.05
CA SER A 75 20.79 -7.27 6.28
C SER A 75 20.28 -7.77 4.93
N LEU A 76 19.10 -8.43 4.90
CA LEU A 76 18.49 -8.93 3.68
C LEU A 76 18.32 -7.82 2.62
N TRP A 77 17.72 -6.70 3.01
CA TRP A 77 17.46 -5.61 2.07
C TRP A 77 18.71 -4.82 1.69
N SER A 78 19.72 -4.78 2.57
CA SER A 78 21.03 -4.24 2.24
C SER A 78 21.73 -5.07 1.14
N MET A 79 21.62 -6.40 1.20
CA MET A 79 22.18 -7.29 0.16
C MET A 79 21.48 -7.15 -1.18
N LEU A 80 20.22 -6.69 -1.19
CA LEU A 80 19.42 -6.47 -2.39
C LEU A 80 19.46 -5.01 -2.88
N ASP A 81 20.34 -4.18 -2.32
CA ASP A 81 20.46 -2.74 -2.61
C ASP A 81 19.14 -1.96 -2.47
N THR A 82 18.27 -2.41 -1.56
CA THR A 82 16.99 -1.77 -1.27
C THR A 82 17.08 -0.84 -0.07
N LYS A 83 16.71 0.42 -0.23
CA LYS A 83 16.74 1.42 0.85
C LYS A 83 15.55 1.24 1.80
N LEU A 84 15.84 1.02 3.09
CA LEU A 84 14.81 0.98 4.13
C LEU A 84 14.56 2.37 4.70
N MET A 85 13.33 2.85 4.55
CA MET A 85 12.86 4.14 5.05
C MET A 85 11.86 3.89 6.18
N LYS A 86 12.29 4.10 7.42
CA LYS A 86 11.44 3.90 8.60
C LYS A 86 10.64 5.17 8.88
N SER A 87 9.33 5.03 9.10
CA SER A 87 8.50 6.16 9.53
C SER A 87 9.00 6.71 10.86
N THR A 88 8.99 8.04 11.01
CA THR A 88 9.34 8.63 12.30
C THR A 88 8.09 8.68 13.18
N ALA A 89 8.31 8.55 14.48
CA ALA A 89 7.22 8.58 15.45
C ALA A 89 6.42 9.90 15.46
N PHE A 90 6.98 10.97 14.88
CA PHE A 90 6.39 12.30 14.81
C PHE A 90 5.78 12.64 13.43
N HIS A 91 6.03 11.81 12.41
CA HIS A 91 5.46 11.93 11.08
C HIS A 91 4.89 10.59 10.61
N PRO A 92 3.75 10.13 11.16
CA PRO A 92 3.08 8.91 10.73
C PRO A 92 2.60 9.00 9.27
N GLN A 93 2.51 10.20 8.72
CA GLN A 93 2.15 10.46 7.32
C GLN A 93 3.09 9.82 6.29
N THR A 94 4.27 9.36 6.71
CA THR A 94 5.23 8.69 5.81
C THR A 94 4.65 7.38 5.25
N ASP A 95 3.79 6.69 6.02
CA ASP A 95 3.08 5.48 5.61
C ASP A 95 1.57 5.69 5.38
N GLY A 96 1.14 6.94 5.20
CA GLY A 96 -0.27 7.30 5.06
C GLY A 96 -0.99 6.59 3.91
N GLN A 97 -0.30 6.10 2.89
CA GLN A 97 -0.93 5.31 1.83
C GLN A 97 -1.39 3.95 2.32
N THR A 98 -0.55 3.23 3.06
CA THR A 98 -0.89 1.92 3.62
C THR A 98 -1.98 2.06 4.67
N GLU A 99 -1.96 3.13 5.48
CA GLU A 99 -3.01 3.41 6.45
C GLU A 99 -4.39 3.64 5.80
N VAL A 100 -4.45 4.37 4.68
CA VAL A 100 -5.69 4.55 3.91
C VAL A 100 -6.21 3.22 3.39
N VAL A 101 -5.33 2.38 2.85
CA VAL A 101 -5.69 1.03 2.38
C VAL A 101 -6.20 0.17 3.53
N ASN A 102 -5.54 0.17 4.68
CA ASN A 102 -5.96 -0.57 5.88
C ASN A 102 -7.37 -0.17 6.31
N ARG A 103 -7.68 1.13 6.36
CA ARG A 103 -9.02 1.61 6.69
C ARG A 103 -10.08 1.12 5.70
N MET A 104 -9.76 1.13 4.42
CA MET A 104 -10.65 0.65 3.36
C MET A 104 -10.87 -0.86 3.47
N ILE A 105 -9.81 -1.67 3.71
CA ILE A 105 -9.93 -3.13 3.93
C ILE A 105 -10.90 -3.40 5.09
N VAL A 106 -10.70 -2.74 6.22
CA VAL A 106 -11.57 -2.90 7.39
C VAL A 106 -13.03 -2.56 7.05
N HIS A 107 -13.25 -1.48 6.29
CA HIS A 107 -14.60 -1.08 5.90
C HIS A 107 -15.27 -2.13 5.00
N ILE A 108 -14.57 -2.62 4.00
CA ILE A 108 -15.09 -3.67 3.10
C ILE A 108 -15.36 -4.96 3.87
N LEU A 109 -14.41 -5.41 4.71
CA LEU A 109 -14.58 -6.62 5.51
C LEU A 109 -15.78 -6.52 6.47
N ARG A 110 -16.04 -5.35 7.05
CA ARG A 110 -17.23 -5.12 7.87
C ARG A 110 -18.52 -5.29 7.09
N ILE A 111 -18.58 -4.79 5.86
CA ILE A 111 -19.79 -4.88 5.03
C ILE A 111 -20.04 -6.33 4.61
N TYR A 112 -19.03 -7.00 4.08
CA TYR A 112 -19.22 -8.32 3.47
C TYR A 112 -19.11 -9.49 4.44
N ASN A 113 -18.39 -9.32 5.56
CA ASN A 113 -18.05 -10.43 6.45
C ASN A 113 -18.61 -10.30 7.87
N SER A 114 -19.54 -9.36 8.11
CA SER A 114 -20.13 -9.13 9.43
C SER A 114 -20.82 -10.36 10.03
N LYS A 115 -21.43 -11.21 9.19
CA LYS A 115 -22.13 -12.45 9.62
C LYS A 115 -21.16 -13.59 9.95
N HIS A 116 -20.01 -13.63 9.29
CA HIS A 116 -19.02 -14.72 9.43
C HIS A 116 -17.60 -14.19 9.62
N PRO A 117 -17.33 -13.44 10.72
CA PRO A 117 -16.09 -12.66 10.86
C PRO A 117 -14.81 -13.51 10.88
N ARG A 118 -14.90 -14.82 11.06
CA ARG A 118 -13.74 -15.74 11.06
C ARG A 118 -13.38 -16.33 9.69
N THR A 119 -14.02 -15.87 8.61
CA THR A 119 -13.72 -16.26 7.23
C THR A 119 -13.20 -15.11 6.38
N TRP A 120 -12.71 -14.05 7.02
CA TRP A 120 -12.24 -12.85 6.33
C TRP A 120 -11.05 -13.12 5.39
N ASP A 121 -10.22 -14.09 5.70
CA ASP A 121 -9.07 -14.49 4.88
C ASP A 121 -9.49 -15.11 3.54
N GLU A 122 -10.65 -15.78 3.47
CA GLU A 122 -11.23 -16.31 2.22
C GLU A 122 -11.74 -15.19 1.30
N ILE A 123 -12.16 -14.08 1.86
CA ILE A 123 -12.69 -12.92 1.12
C ILE A 123 -11.57 -11.99 0.67
N LEU A 124 -10.42 -12.00 1.35
CA LEU A 124 -9.32 -11.07 1.14
C LEU A 124 -8.84 -10.98 -0.32
N PRO A 125 -8.73 -12.09 -1.11
CA PRO A 125 -8.38 -12.00 -2.52
C PRO A 125 -9.38 -11.19 -3.36
N TYR A 126 -10.68 -11.29 -3.05
CA TYR A 126 -11.72 -10.51 -3.74
C TYR A 126 -11.65 -9.02 -3.37
N VAL A 127 -11.33 -8.71 -2.10
CA VAL A 127 -11.09 -7.33 -1.64
C VAL A 127 -9.88 -6.74 -2.37
N GLN A 128 -8.79 -7.49 -2.46
CA GLN A 128 -7.58 -7.07 -3.18
C GLN A 128 -7.87 -6.80 -4.66
N HIS A 129 -8.56 -7.73 -5.33
CA HIS A 129 -8.92 -7.57 -6.74
C HIS A 129 -9.80 -6.34 -6.95
N SER A 130 -10.85 -6.19 -6.13
CA SER A 130 -11.78 -5.05 -6.21
C SER A 130 -11.05 -3.71 -6.00
N TYR A 131 -10.15 -3.63 -5.02
CA TYR A 131 -9.34 -2.45 -4.79
C TYR A 131 -8.48 -2.08 -6.01
N ASN A 132 -7.76 -3.06 -6.54
CA ASN A 132 -6.84 -2.83 -7.65
C ASN A 132 -7.55 -2.52 -8.98
N ARG A 133 -8.86 -2.74 -9.05
CA ARG A 133 -9.69 -2.48 -10.22
C ARG A 133 -10.32 -1.09 -10.24
N VAL A 134 -10.54 -0.49 -9.07
CA VAL A 134 -11.20 0.82 -8.96
C VAL A 134 -10.24 1.94 -9.34
N LEU A 135 -10.76 2.99 -9.99
CA LEU A 135 -9.99 4.20 -10.31
C LEU A 135 -9.52 4.88 -9.03
N HIS A 136 -8.22 5.09 -8.92
CA HIS A 136 -7.63 5.76 -7.78
C HIS A 136 -7.56 7.27 -8.02
N SER A 137 -8.09 8.08 -7.12
CA SER A 137 -8.20 9.53 -7.27
C SER A 137 -6.87 10.27 -7.49
N SER A 138 -5.76 9.70 -6.98
CA SER A 138 -4.44 10.31 -7.12
C SER A 138 -3.72 9.94 -8.42
N THR A 139 -4.22 8.96 -9.17
CA THR A 139 -3.59 8.52 -10.43
C THR A 139 -4.52 8.68 -11.63
N GLY A 140 -5.83 8.83 -11.39
CA GLY A 140 -6.83 8.84 -12.45
C GLY A 140 -7.01 7.50 -13.16
N HIS A 141 -6.29 6.46 -12.74
CA HIS A 141 -6.30 5.12 -13.32
C HIS A 141 -6.46 4.07 -12.21
N SER A 142 -6.87 2.87 -12.58
CA SER A 142 -6.85 1.76 -11.65
C SER A 142 -5.41 1.26 -11.43
N PRO A 143 -5.09 0.74 -10.23
CA PRO A 143 -3.80 0.12 -9.98
C PRO A 143 -3.41 -0.96 -11.01
N PHE A 144 -4.35 -1.75 -11.48
CA PHE A 144 -4.10 -2.73 -12.53
C PHE A 144 -3.71 -2.09 -13.86
N GLN A 145 -4.39 -1.03 -14.29
CA GLN A 145 -4.04 -0.32 -15.52
C GLN A 145 -2.62 0.26 -15.46
N VAL A 146 -2.24 0.81 -14.30
CA VAL A 146 -0.90 1.39 -14.13
C VAL A 146 0.18 0.31 -14.03
N GLY A 147 -0.08 -0.76 -13.28
CA GLY A 147 0.89 -1.83 -13.03
C GLY A 147 1.01 -2.82 -14.19
N LEU A 148 -0.11 -3.24 -14.76
CA LEU A 148 -0.20 -4.29 -15.78
C LEU A 148 -0.39 -3.74 -17.20
N GLY A 149 -0.84 -2.49 -17.36
CA GLY A 149 -1.19 -1.90 -18.64
C GLY A 149 -2.60 -2.25 -19.13
N PHE A 150 -3.34 -3.07 -18.40
CA PHE A 150 -4.71 -3.47 -18.72
C PHE A 150 -5.54 -3.72 -17.46
N GLN A 151 -6.85 -3.81 -17.64
CA GLN A 151 -7.78 -4.17 -16.56
C GLN A 151 -8.08 -5.67 -16.64
N PRO A 152 -7.66 -6.48 -15.65
CA PRO A 152 -8.02 -7.90 -15.63
C PRO A 152 -9.53 -8.09 -15.57
N LEU A 153 -10.03 -9.05 -16.35
CA LEU A 153 -11.43 -9.43 -16.30
C LEU A 153 -11.76 -10.11 -14.98
N CYS A 154 -12.94 -9.83 -14.46
CA CYS A 154 -13.49 -10.54 -13.31
C CYS A 154 -14.67 -11.42 -13.75
N PRO A 155 -15.09 -12.40 -12.92
CA PRO A 155 -16.17 -13.28 -13.28
C PRO A 155 -17.46 -12.57 -13.70
N ILE A 156 -17.77 -11.42 -13.13
CA ILE A 156 -18.97 -10.66 -13.48
C ILE A 156 -18.90 -10.05 -14.88
N ASP A 157 -17.70 -9.68 -15.36
CA ASP A 157 -17.52 -9.15 -16.72
C ASP A 157 -17.79 -10.20 -17.77
N VAL A 158 -17.55 -11.47 -17.43
CA VAL A 158 -17.81 -12.61 -18.31
C VAL A 158 -19.27 -13.03 -18.23
N ALA A 159 -19.88 -12.96 -17.03
CA ALA A 159 -21.28 -13.35 -16.81
C ALA A 159 -22.28 -12.30 -17.36
N MET A 160 -21.89 -11.05 -17.44
CA MET A 160 -22.65 -9.99 -18.07
C MET A 160 -21.97 -9.67 -19.39
N PRO A 161 -22.47 -10.11 -20.55
CA PRO A 161 -21.98 -9.64 -21.83
C PRO A 161 -22.30 -8.14 -21.90
N LEU A 162 -21.42 -7.30 -21.41
CA LEU A 162 -21.41 -5.89 -21.74
C LEU A 162 -21.41 -5.82 -23.26
N ALA A 163 -22.49 -5.25 -23.78
CA ALA A 163 -22.73 -5.08 -25.20
C ALA A 163 -21.39 -4.91 -25.93
N ALA A 164 -21.19 -5.73 -26.93
CA ALA A 164 -19.98 -5.88 -27.74
C ALA A 164 -19.58 -4.56 -28.43
N THR A 165 -19.14 -3.56 -27.65
CA THR A 165 -18.85 -2.22 -28.18
C THR A 165 -17.37 -2.05 -28.52
N HIS A 166 -16.53 -3.06 -28.32
CA HIS A 166 -15.09 -2.93 -28.62
C HIS A 166 -14.45 -4.11 -29.36
N MET A 167 -15.21 -4.97 -30.01
CA MET A 167 -14.65 -6.04 -30.84
C MET A 167 -14.92 -5.90 -32.35
N ASN A 168 -15.32 -4.73 -32.82
CA ASN A 168 -15.47 -4.49 -34.26
C ASN A 168 -14.49 -3.42 -34.75
N SER A 169 -13.24 -3.80 -34.91
CA SER A 169 -12.32 -3.19 -35.86
C SER A 169 -11.44 -4.28 -36.42
N ALA A 170 -12.02 -5.06 -37.32
CA ALA A 170 -11.28 -5.98 -38.15
C ALA A 170 -10.48 -5.22 -39.21
N HIS A 171 -9.52 -4.38 -38.79
CA HIS A 171 -8.33 -4.13 -39.54
C HIS A 171 -7.32 -5.19 -39.11
N VAL A 172 -6.86 -5.98 -40.04
CA VAL A 172 -5.75 -6.92 -39.89
C VAL A 172 -4.49 -6.05 -39.61
N GLN A 173 -4.37 -5.58 -38.38
CA GLN A 173 -3.14 -4.97 -37.90
C GLN A 173 -2.11 -6.09 -37.79
N SER A 174 -0.89 -5.82 -38.30
CA SER A 174 0.24 -6.72 -38.05
C SER A 174 0.40 -6.98 -36.56
N GLU A 175 0.82 -8.18 -36.17
CA GLU A 175 1.11 -8.51 -34.76
C GLU A 175 2.15 -7.54 -34.16
N THR A 176 3.06 -7.04 -35.00
CA THR A 176 4.05 -6.01 -34.62
C THR A 176 3.37 -4.69 -34.28
N ASP A 177 2.36 -4.25 -35.06
CA ASP A 177 1.63 -3.00 -34.81
C ASP A 177 0.81 -3.09 -33.51
N LYS A 178 0.21 -4.25 -33.25
CA LYS A 178 -0.50 -4.49 -31.98
C LYS A 178 0.44 -4.42 -30.77
N ALA A 179 1.63 -5.03 -30.89
CA ALA A 179 2.64 -4.99 -29.84
C ALA A 179 3.15 -3.56 -29.60
N THR A 180 3.43 -2.82 -30.65
CA THR A 180 3.87 -1.42 -30.57
C THR A 180 2.81 -0.54 -29.93
N SER A 181 1.56 -0.64 -30.36
CA SER A 181 0.45 0.15 -29.79
C SER A 181 0.17 -0.22 -28.32
N PHE A 182 0.40 -1.46 -27.94
CA PHE A 182 0.30 -1.88 -26.52
C PHE A 182 1.39 -1.23 -25.66
N ILE A 183 2.64 -1.23 -26.12
CA ILE A 183 3.78 -0.62 -25.42
C ILE A 183 3.58 0.89 -25.31
N GLU A 184 3.20 1.56 -26.39
CA GLU A 184 2.92 3.00 -26.41
C GLU A 184 1.81 3.37 -25.42
N ARG A 185 0.75 2.57 -25.36
CA ARG A 185 -0.33 2.79 -24.39
C ARG A 185 0.15 2.67 -22.94
N ILE A 186 0.99 1.66 -22.61
CA ILE A 186 1.56 1.53 -21.28
C ILE A 186 2.46 2.73 -20.94
N GLN A 187 3.32 3.15 -21.88
CA GLN A 187 4.18 4.30 -21.68
C GLN A 187 3.37 5.58 -21.47
N HIS A 188 2.32 5.77 -22.25
CA HIS A 188 1.42 6.91 -22.12
C HIS A 188 0.71 6.94 -20.75
N ILE A 189 0.14 5.81 -20.30
CA ILE A 189 -0.47 5.70 -18.97
C ILE A 189 0.56 6.04 -17.89
N ARG A 190 1.77 5.49 -17.96
CA ARG A 190 2.83 5.75 -16.99
C ARG A 190 3.22 7.23 -16.92
N GLN A 191 3.34 7.87 -18.08
CA GLN A 191 3.64 9.31 -18.14
C GLN A 191 2.50 10.14 -17.55
N GLN A 192 1.26 9.87 -17.90
CA GLN A 192 0.10 10.55 -17.34
C GLN A 192 0.04 10.40 -15.81
N VAL A 193 0.26 9.20 -15.29
CA VAL A 193 0.28 8.94 -13.83
C VAL A 193 1.42 9.71 -13.16
N HIS A 194 2.60 9.74 -13.76
CA HIS A 194 3.73 10.50 -13.25
C HIS A 194 3.38 11.99 -13.09
N ASP A 195 2.84 12.59 -14.15
CA ASP A 195 2.47 14.01 -14.17
C ASP A 195 1.37 14.36 -13.16
N ILE A 196 0.37 13.47 -13.02
CA ILE A 196 -0.70 13.64 -12.03
C ILE A 196 -0.14 13.54 -10.61
N LEU A 197 0.74 12.57 -10.35
CA LEU A 197 1.36 12.40 -9.04
C LEU A 197 2.25 13.58 -8.67
N GLU A 198 3.05 14.11 -9.61
CA GLU A 198 3.85 15.32 -9.37
C GLU A 198 2.98 16.51 -8.99
N LYS A 199 1.91 16.77 -9.76
CA LYS A 199 0.96 17.85 -9.47
C LYS A 199 0.27 17.66 -8.11
N SER A 200 -0.14 16.44 -7.78
CA SER A 200 -0.77 16.09 -6.50
C SER A 200 0.20 16.29 -5.34
N ASN A 201 1.44 15.83 -5.46
CA ASN A 201 2.47 15.98 -4.45
C ASN A 201 2.86 17.46 -4.26
N ALA A 202 2.98 18.24 -5.32
CA ALA A 202 3.24 19.68 -5.25
C ALA A 202 2.12 20.41 -4.51
N LYS A 203 0.85 20.11 -4.81
CA LYS A 203 -0.31 20.68 -4.12
C LYS A 203 -0.37 20.28 -2.64
N TYR A 204 -0.03 19.03 -2.33
CA TYR A 204 0.04 18.54 -0.96
C TYR A 204 1.15 19.26 -0.18
N LYS A 205 2.35 19.36 -0.77
CA LYS A 205 3.48 20.10 -0.19
C LYS A 205 3.12 21.56 0.06
N GLN A 206 2.54 22.25 -0.92
CA GLN A 206 2.14 23.65 -0.77
C GLN A 206 1.18 23.85 0.40
N ARG A 207 0.15 22.98 0.57
CA ARG A 207 -0.78 23.06 1.70
C ARG A 207 -0.11 22.84 3.05
N HIS A 208 0.83 21.90 3.12
CA HIS A 208 1.59 21.64 4.35
C HIS A 208 2.55 22.74 4.71
N ASP A 209 3.21 23.35 3.71
CA ASP A 209 4.21 24.39 3.92
C ASP A 209 3.58 25.74 4.27
N GLN A 210 2.30 25.99 3.96
CA GLN A 210 1.58 27.19 4.35
C GLN A 210 1.54 27.44 5.87
N HIS A 211 1.63 26.38 6.68
CA HIS A 211 1.59 26.43 8.13
C HIS A 211 2.94 26.13 8.79
N ARG A 212 3.99 25.98 7.98
CA ARG A 212 5.34 25.69 8.47
C ARG A 212 6.17 26.98 8.49
N VAL A 213 6.67 27.34 9.68
CA VAL A 213 7.70 28.36 9.81
C VAL A 213 9.05 27.67 9.55
N ALA A 214 9.80 28.17 8.56
CA ALA A 214 11.15 27.71 8.31
C ALA A 214 12.06 28.15 9.47
N HIS A 215 12.36 27.26 10.39
CA HIS A 215 13.27 27.49 11.50
C HIS A 215 14.42 26.49 11.45
N LYS A 216 15.65 26.99 11.43
CA LYS A 216 16.86 26.17 11.54
C LYS A 216 17.27 26.12 13.01
N PHE A 217 17.01 24.96 13.63
CA PHE A 217 17.43 24.74 15.01
C PHE A 217 18.96 24.64 15.13
N GLN A 218 19.52 25.27 16.13
CA GLN A 218 20.94 25.18 16.48
C GLN A 218 21.09 24.42 17.79
N VAL A 219 22.30 23.89 18.03
CA VAL A 219 22.61 23.25 19.31
C VAL A 219 22.53 24.31 20.42
N GLY A 220 21.64 24.08 21.38
CA GLY A 220 21.35 25.04 22.48
C GLY A 220 19.97 25.69 22.40
N ASP A 221 19.26 25.56 21.29
CA ASP A 221 17.88 26.05 21.17
C ASP A 221 16.95 25.33 22.12
N LYS A 222 16.13 26.07 22.84
CA LYS A 222 15.05 25.49 23.68
C LYS A 222 13.84 25.21 22.82
N VAL A 223 13.39 23.96 22.85
CA VAL A 223 12.22 23.48 22.10
C VAL A 223 11.18 22.91 23.05
N TRP A 224 9.90 23.11 22.71
CA TRP A 224 8.80 22.43 23.40
C TRP A 224 8.66 21.01 22.88
N LEU A 225 8.78 20.02 23.76
CA LEU A 225 8.57 18.63 23.42
C LEU A 225 7.12 18.24 23.73
N HIS A 226 6.33 17.98 22.69
CA HIS A 226 5.00 17.42 22.87
C HIS A 226 5.10 15.92 23.19
N LEU A 227 4.87 15.58 24.48
CA LEU A 227 4.84 14.19 24.92
C LEU A 227 3.42 13.63 24.84
N GLN A 228 3.20 12.64 23.98
CA GLN A 228 1.95 11.89 24.00
C GLN A 228 1.83 11.11 25.32
N LYS A 229 0.61 11.05 25.88
CA LYS A 229 0.33 10.37 27.17
C LYS A 229 0.86 8.94 27.24
N GLU A 230 0.90 8.24 26.10
CA GLU A 230 1.39 6.87 25.97
C GLU A 230 2.91 6.73 26.18
N ARG A 231 3.66 7.82 26.06
CA ARG A 231 5.12 7.85 26.23
C ARG A 231 5.58 8.27 27.61
N LEU A 232 4.64 8.66 28.49
CA LEU A 232 4.96 8.93 29.89
C LEU A 232 5.21 7.62 30.60
N THR A 233 6.45 7.32 30.94
CA THR A 233 6.84 6.16 31.76
C THR A 233 6.64 6.47 33.24
N GLY A 234 6.13 5.51 34.01
CA GLY A 234 5.99 5.58 35.46
C GLY A 234 4.55 5.41 36.00
N ALA A 235 4.44 5.16 37.31
CA ALA A 235 3.17 5.09 38.01
C ALA A 235 2.42 6.45 37.92
N TYR A 236 1.07 6.40 37.88
CA TYR A 236 0.20 7.58 37.85
C TYR A 236 0.18 8.39 36.56
N ARG A 237 0.36 7.74 35.38
CA ARG A 237 0.29 8.37 34.04
C ARG A 237 -0.91 9.32 33.84
N LYS A 238 -2.07 8.99 34.43
CA LYS A 238 -3.31 9.76 34.28
C LYS A 238 -3.36 11.06 35.11
N LEU A 239 -2.47 11.23 36.07
CA LEU A 239 -2.46 12.35 37.02
C LEU A 239 -1.29 13.30 36.83
N ARG A 240 -0.40 13.08 35.86
CA ARG A 240 0.67 14.03 35.55
C ARG A 240 0.14 15.19 34.73
N PRO A 241 0.43 16.45 35.10
CA PRO A 241 0.17 17.59 34.26
C PRO A 241 0.95 17.44 32.94
N LEU A 242 0.32 17.86 31.84
CA LEU A 242 0.92 17.87 30.50
C LEU A 242 1.92 19.01 30.41
#